data_b9dc8cc35b7976b77c790426af88f94b
#
_entry.id   b9dc8cc35b7976b77c790426af88f94b
#
_cell.length_a   1.000
_cell.length_b   1.000
_cell.length_c   1.000
_cell.angle_alpha   90.00
_cell.angle_beta   90.00
_cell.angle_gamma   90.00
#
_symmetry.space_group_name_H-M   'P 1'
#
loop_
_entity.id
_entity.type
_entity.pdbx_description
1 polymer ?
#
loop_
_entity_poly.entity_id
_entity_poly.type
_entity_poly.pdbx_seq_one_letter_code
_entity_poly.pdbx_strand_id
1 'polypeptide(L)'
;MKSPRFDARSGILRNIFSPENLEKVWKEKVRTSMREQYINDGIENFDFHINRKKECRNLSRLILKGDYVPDKAQRILVEKSKGLCRQLVIPAARDALVLQCLSDSLYKNIKDKAPTKQAFFEPKDHRFSLTSLTSSGSGYGTFASWINFQRALFNFSKERNFVVVTDISNYYDSISYTHLRNVISPIAGVEECVLDMLIYVLGSLLWQPDYMPVVEIGLPQINLDAPRLLAHCFLYELDAFLASDANRDFVRFMDDIDIGVDSLADAKKVLKSIDLVLQTRQVRLNSGKTLILKQSDALRHFRVRENARLDKLKARVERKRNAGANTKLERRLIQLRISRGLANGAFDDGNGEKVLKRWIGLAATVDAAIQPKQLQRLFLLRPAIRGAICAYIRRFDLTPGRAEALAIVANSGLIVDDAALVDLANHLVETAVTTTHKRQTYISSIISSLDTSSHYGLYCKLWLQSKYDTRENLLDTIKSSRDVWVLHDRIGRIIGSFVPLFISAPEWTEYLKEISDSRNHGIRDAYKFHINLSSNAEVFSSMFPALSNPNKSRGTGITHAKFLALLSALRNSNVPPAQIDTLRSKNAAAWRDIYYRRQARRLGISVAP
;
A
#
# COMPACT_ATOMS: atom_id res chain seq x y z
N MET A 1 5.25 10.11 46.53
CA MET A 1 3.94 9.61 46.11
C MET A 1 3.68 10.05 44.69
N LYS A 2 3.26 9.13 43.80
CA LYS A 2 2.83 9.48 42.45
C LYS A 2 1.48 10.18 42.53
N SER A 3 1.23 11.20 41.68
CA SER A 3 -0.07 11.87 41.69
C SER A 3 -1.18 10.94 41.17
N PRO A 4 -2.44 11.09 41.62
CA PRO A 4 -3.57 10.31 41.10
C PRO A 4 -3.74 10.42 39.58
N ARG A 5 -3.38 11.57 38.99
CA ARG A 5 -3.37 11.77 37.52
C ARG A 5 -2.32 10.90 36.83
N PHE A 6 -1.14 10.73 37.41
CA PHE A 6 -0.11 9.87 36.87
C PHE A 6 -0.56 8.41 36.85
N ASP A 7 -1.19 7.95 37.94
CA ASP A 7 -1.65 6.56 38.04
C ASP A 7 -2.80 6.28 37.04
N ALA A 8 -3.74 7.20 36.87
CA ALA A 8 -4.81 7.09 35.88
C ALA A 8 -4.25 7.04 34.44
N ARG A 9 -3.36 7.97 34.06
CA ARG A 9 -2.71 7.98 32.75
C ARG A 9 -1.92 6.71 32.50
N SER A 10 -1.16 6.25 33.48
CA SER A 10 -0.41 4.98 33.41
C SER A 10 -1.31 3.79 33.23
N GLY A 11 -2.47 3.75 33.88
CA GLY A 11 -3.46 2.69 33.76
C GLY A 11 -4.01 2.60 32.33
N ILE A 12 -4.40 3.74 31.74
CA ILE A 12 -4.93 3.81 30.38
C ILE A 12 -3.89 3.35 29.36
N LEU A 13 -2.68 3.92 29.40
CA LEU A 13 -1.60 3.54 28.47
C LEU A 13 -1.15 2.10 28.65
N ARG A 14 -1.18 1.57 29.89
CA ARG A 14 -0.89 0.16 30.17
C ARG A 14 -1.88 -0.78 29.50
N ASN A 15 -3.17 -0.42 29.48
CA ASN A 15 -4.19 -1.22 28.80
C ASN A 15 -4.01 -1.20 27.26
N ILE A 16 -3.78 -0.01 26.69
CA ILE A 16 -3.59 0.16 25.24
C ILE A 16 -2.33 -0.54 24.77
N PHE A 17 -1.22 -0.38 25.50
CA PHE A 17 0.09 -0.88 25.11
C PHE A 17 0.54 -2.10 25.93
N SER A 18 -0.41 -2.91 26.44
CA SER A 18 -0.04 -4.19 27.01
C SER A 18 0.65 -5.07 25.96
N PRO A 19 1.66 -5.87 26.32
CA PRO A 19 2.36 -6.74 25.37
C PRO A 19 1.41 -7.66 24.58
N GLU A 20 0.35 -8.13 25.23
CA GLU A 20 -0.67 -8.98 24.63
C GLU A 20 -1.48 -8.25 23.56
N ASN A 21 -1.90 -7.01 23.83
CA ASN A 21 -2.61 -6.19 22.85
C ASN A 21 -1.71 -5.80 21.68
N LEU A 22 -0.48 -5.39 21.95
CA LEU A 22 0.51 -5.11 20.89
C LEU A 22 0.73 -6.33 19.98
N GLU A 23 0.90 -7.52 20.58
CA GLU A 23 1.08 -8.75 19.78
C GLU A 23 -0.16 -9.09 18.94
N LYS A 24 -1.35 -8.90 19.50
CA LYS A 24 -2.63 -9.09 18.80
C LYS A 24 -2.75 -8.13 17.61
N VAL A 25 -2.59 -6.83 17.84
CA VAL A 25 -2.70 -5.79 16.80
C VAL A 25 -1.66 -5.98 15.70
N TRP A 26 -0.42 -6.38 16.06
CA TRP A 26 0.59 -6.75 15.09
C TRP A 26 0.13 -7.88 14.15
N LYS A 27 -0.36 -8.97 14.73
CA LYS A 27 -0.77 -10.16 13.94
C LYS A 27 -1.98 -9.87 13.05
N GLU A 28 -2.94 -9.15 13.60
CA GLU A 28 -4.24 -8.99 12.97
C GLU A 28 -4.28 -7.86 11.92
N LYS A 29 -3.52 -6.77 12.14
CA LYS A 29 -3.62 -5.56 11.34
C LYS A 29 -2.27 -5.11 10.75
N VAL A 30 -1.32 -4.74 11.61
CA VAL A 30 -0.12 -4.00 11.21
C VAL A 30 0.78 -4.80 10.28
N ARG A 31 1.00 -6.09 10.55
CA ARG A 31 1.85 -6.94 9.72
C ARG A 31 1.43 -6.95 8.25
N THR A 32 0.14 -7.02 7.98
CA THR A 32 -0.38 -7.00 6.61
C THR A 32 -0.23 -5.63 5.99
N SER A 33 -0.57 -4.56 6.73
CA SER A 33 -0.41 -3.18 6.26
C SER A 33 1.05 -2.83 5.94
N MET A 34 2.01 -3.34 6.73
CA MET A 34 3.44 -3.12 6.47
C MET A 34 3.94 -3.81 5.18
N ARG A 35 3.32 -4.91 4.76
CA ARG A 35 3.62 -5.58 3.49
C ARG A 35 3.00 -4.89 2.27
N GLU A 36 2.04 -4.03 2.48
CA GLU A 36 1.36 -3.25 1.45
C GLU A 36 1.92 -1.84 1.31
N GLN A 37 3.02 -1.52 2.01
CA GLN A 37 3.72 -0.26 1.82
C GLN A 37 4.33 -0.19 0.42
N TYR A 38 4.52 1.02 -0.10
CA TYR A 38 5.09 1.23 -1.44
C TYR A 38 6.50 0.67 -1.59
N ILE A 39 7.33 0.77 -0.55
CA ILE A 39 8.65 0.18 -0.53
C ILE A 39 8.60 -1.11 0.28
N ASN A 40 8.90 -2.21 -0.37
CA ASN A 40 8.97 -3.50 0.28
C ASN A 40 10.19 -3.57 1.20
N ASP A 41 10.01 -4.17 2.37
CA ASP A 41 11.11 -4.53 3.24
C ASP A 41 11.78 -5.82 2.72
N GLY A 42 13.12 -5.88 2.70
CA GLY A 42 13.89 -7.00 2.15
C GLY A 42 13.60 -8.35 2.81
N ILE A 43 13.07 -8.34 4.03
CA ILE A 43 12.66 -9.53 4.79
C ILE A 43 11.20 -9.48 5.27
N GLU A 44 10.36 -8.60 4.71
CA GLU A 44 8.93 -8.43 5.05
C GLU A 44 8.64 -8.30 6.55
N ASN A 45 9.54 -7.68 7.31
CA ASN A 45 9.49 -7.56 8.78
C ASN A 45 9.32 -8.91 9.50
N PHE A 46 9.85 -9.99 8.94
CA PHE A 46 9.80 -11.31 9.58
C PHE A 46 10.65 -11.38 10.85
N ASP A 47 11.74 -10.63 10.94
CA ASP A 47 12.54 -10.47 12.16
C ASP A 47 11.70 -9.97 13.34
N PHE A 48 10.91 -8.90 13.13
CA PHE A 48 9.96 -8.42 14.13
C PHE A 48 8.89 -9.48 14.44
N HIS A 49 8.35 -10.15 13.42
CA HIS A 49 7.31 -11.15 13.60
C HIS A 49 7.75 -12.37 14.42
N ILE A 50 8.95 -12.86 14.18
CA ILE A 50 9.51 -13.99 14.95
C ILE A 50 9.75 -13.58 16.40
N ASN A 51 10.33 -12.40 16.60
CA ASN A 51 10.68 -11.87 17.92
C ASN A 51 9.55 -11.08 18.59
N ARG A 52 8.32 -11.06 18.04
CA ARG A 52 7.22 -10.17 18.43
C ARG A 52 6.92 -10.14 19.93
N LYS A 53 7.02 -11.29 20.63
CA LYS A 53 6.79 -11.34 22.09
C LYS A 53 7.82 -10.51 22.87
N LYS A 54 9.09 -10.54 22.44
CA LYS A 54 10.17 -9.76 23.02
C LYS A 54 10.03 -8.30 22.63
N GLU A 55 9.80 -8.02 21.35
CA GLU A 55 9.68 -6.67 20.80
C GLU A 55 8.47 -5.93 21.40
N CYS A 56 7.31 -6.59 21.51
CA CYS A 56 6.12 -5.99 22.13
C CYS A 56 6.33 -5.71 23.63
N ARG A 57 7.02 -6.59 24.38
CA ARG A 57 7.38 -6.32 25.78
C ARG A 57 8.34 -5.14 25.90
N ASN A 58 9.34 -5.04 25.04
CA ASN A 58 10.27 -3.93 25.04
C ASN A 58 9.57 -2.63 24.70
N LEU A 59 8.72 -2.62 23.66
CA LEU A 59 7.97 -1.44 23.24
C LEU A 59 7.02 -0.97 24.33
N SER A 60 6.25 -1.87 24.96
CA SER A 60 5.40 -1.55 26.10
C SER A 60 6.20 -0.90 27.23
N ARG A 61 7.38 -1.44 27.58
CA ARG A 61 8.24 -0.90 28.63
C ARG A 61 8.74 0.51 28.27
N LEU A 62 9.19 0.75 27.04
CA LEU A 62 9.65 2.07 26.57
C LEU A 62 8.52 3.10 26.67
N ILE A 63 7.32 2.76 26.21
CA ILE A 63 6.15 3.64 26.27
C ILE A 63 5.79 3.99 27.72
N LEU A 64 5.68 2.99 28.57
CA LEU A 64 5.27 3.19 29.97
C LEU A 64 6.31 3.89 30.83
N LYS A 65 7.58 3.88 30.42
CA LYS A 65 8.65 4.66 31.05
C LYS A 65 8.74 6.09 30.53
N GLY A 66 8.15 6.39 29.38
CA GLY A 66 8.31 7.68 28.70
C GLY A 66 9.56 7.77 27.82
N ASP A 67 10.24 6.65 27.57
CA ASP A 67 11.47 6.56 26.76
C ASP A 67 11.19 6.26 25.27
N TYR A 68 9.92 6.15 24.88
CA TYR A 68 9.55 5.88 23.49
C TYR A 68 9.74 7.11 22.62
N VAL A 69 10.56 6.97 21.60
CA VAL A 69 10.75 7.95 20.53
C VAL A 69 10.49 7.25 19.19
N PRO A 70 9.60 7.79 18.33
CA PRO A 70 9.40 7.26 16.99
C PRO A 70 10.68 7.37 16.15
N ASP A 71 10.90 6.37 15.28
CA ASP A 71 11.99 6.42 14.30
C ASP A 71 11.68 7.44 13.21
N LYS A 72 12.73 8.02 12.60
CA LYS A 72 12.57 8.90 11.43
C LYS A 72 11.87 8.12 10.29
N ALA A 73 10.70 8.59 9.91
CA ALA A 73 9.94 7.97 8.83
C ALA A 73 10.57 8.26 7.46
N GLN A 74 10.38 7.33 6.53
CA GLN A 74 10.84 7.52 5.15
C GLN A 74 9.76 8.16 4.30
N ARG A 75 10.15 9.16 3.49
CA ARG A 75 9.29 9.78 2.50
C ARG A 75 9.42 9.08 1.16
N ILE A 76 8.31 8.89 0.46
CA ILE A 76 8.27 8.51 -0.95
C ILE A 76 7.34 9.43 -1.72
N LEU A 77 7.74 9.86 -2.91
CA LEU A 77 6.91 10.67 -3.80
C LEU A 77 6.07 9.77 -4.70
N VAL A 78 4.79 10.13 -4.85
CA VAL A 78 3.83 9.42 -5.70
C VAL A 78 3.15 10.42 -6.61
N GLU A 79 3.32 10.29 -7.90
CA GLU A 79 2.67 11.18 -8.86
C GLU A 79 1.15 11.05 -8.83
N LYS A 80 0.47 12.19 -8.71
CA LYS A 80 -0.98 12.30 -8.88
C LYS A 80 -1.34 12.50 -10.35
N SER A 81 -0.74 13.52 -10.96
CA SER A 81 -0.92 13.86 -12.38
C SER A 81 0.07 14.94 -12.80
N LYS A 82 0.48 14.94 -14.06
CA LYS A 82 1.27 16.01 -14.69
C LYS A 82 2.55 16.40 -13.91
N GLY A 83 3.20 15.42 -13.27
CA GLY A 83 4.40 15.64 -12.44
C GLY A 83 4.13 16.15 -11.02
N LEU A 84 2.89 16.47 -10.67
CA LEU A 84 2.54 16.84 -9.30
C LEU A 84 2.50 15.61 -8.41
N CYS A 85 3.36 15.57 -7.39
CA CYS A 85 3.49 14.45 -6.48
C CYS A 85 2.86 14.75 -5.11
N ARG A 86 2.34 13.71 -4.47
CA ARG A 86 2.05 13.69 -3.05
C ARG A 86 3.17 12.97 -2.30
N GLN A 87 3.36 13.36 -1.06
CA GLN A 87 4.27 12.67 -0.16
C GLN A 87 3.52 11.55 0.56
N LEU A 88 4.06 10.35 0.49
CA LEU A 88 3.67 9.27 1.40
C LEU A 88 4.79 9.04 2.41
N VAL A 89 4.41 8.57 3.58
CA VAL A 89 5.32 8.31 4.69
C VAL A 89 5.26 6.82 5.02
N ILE A 90 6.42 6.21 5.19
CA ILE A 90 6.56 4.80 5.57
C ILE A 90 7.21 4.74 6.95
N PRO A 91 6.44 4.40 7.99
CA PRO A 91 6.93 4.30 9.36
C PRO A 91 7.74 3.02 9.58
N ALA A 92 8.50 2.96 10.66
CA ALA A 92 9.05 1.71 11.18
C ALA A 92 7.91 0.79 11.70
N ALA A 93 8.17 -0.51 11.77
CA ALA A 93 7.15 -1.49 12.20
C ALA A 93 6.62 -1.21 13.62
N ARG A 94 7.50 -0.79 14.55
CA ARG A 94 7.11 -0.45 15.92
C ARG A 94 6.23 0.80 15.98
N ASP A 95 6.49 1.81 15.16
CA ASP A 95 5.74 3.06 15.15
C ASP A 95 4.39 2.90 14.46
N ALA A 96 4.33 2.08 13.40
CA ALA A 96 3.08 1.64 12.81
C ALA A 96 2.19 0.91 13.83
N LEU A 97 2.80 0.09 14.69
CA LEU A 97 2.08 -0.65 15.73
C LEU A 97 1.53 0.30 16.81
N VAL A 98 2.33 1.24 17.27
CA VAL A 98 1.90 2.26 18.25
C VAL A 98 0.73 3.07 17.69
N LEU A 99 0.88 3.58 16.45
CA LEU A 99 -0.15 4.38 15.79
C LEU A 99 -1.46 3.60 15.60
N GLN A 100 -1.38 2.31 15.26
CA GLN A 100 -2.57 1.46 15.13
C GLN A 100 -3.26 1.20 16.47
N CYS A 101 -2.52 0.95 17.55
CA CYS A 101 -3.09 0.79 18.88
C CYS A 101 -3.81 2.06 19.37
N LEU A 102 -3.24 3.23 19.12
CA LEU A 102 -3.88 4.51 19.41
C LEU A 102 -5.16 4.70 18.59
N SER A 103 -5.13 4.41 17.29
CA SER A 103 -6.31 4.45 16.44
C SER A 103 -7.42 3.51 16.91
N ASP A 104 -7.06 2.27 17.25
CA ASP A 104 -8.02 1.25 17.71
C ASP A 104 -8.69 1.66 19.02
N SER A 105 -7.96 2.32 19.92
CA SER A 105 -8.53 2.81 21.20
C SER A 105 -9.55 3.94 21.01
N LEU A 106 -9.38 4.74 19.95
CA LEU A 106 -10.28 5.86 19.63
C LEU A 106 -11.45 5.47 18.72
N TYR A 107 -11.27 4.41 17.94
CA TYR A 107 -12.17 4.06 16.83
C TYR A 107 -13.65 3.95 17.25
N LYS A 108 -13.95 3.25 18.35
CA LYS A 108 -15.32 3.06 18.80
C LYS A 108 -15.97 4.40 19.18
N ASN A 109 -15.29 5.19 19.98
CA ASN A 109 -15.80 6.46 20.49
C ASN A 109 -16.04 7.45 19.35
N ILE A 110 -15.11 7.54 18.38
CA ILE A 110 -15.27 8.36 17.18
C ILE A 110 -16.46 7.90 16.35
N LYS A 111 -16.58 6.60 16.10
CA LYS A 111 -17.67 6.02 15.32
C LYS A 111 -19.04 6.28 15.95
N ASP A 112 -19.16 6.09 17.27
CA ASP A 112 -20.42 6.25 17.99
C ASP A 112 -20.90 7.72 18.02
N LYS A 113 -20.02 8.66 17.75
CA LYS A 113 -20.29 10.10 17.65
C LYS A 113 -20.39 10.62 16.21
N ALA A 114 -20.34 9.74 15.21
CA ALA A 114 -20.54 10.14 13.82
C ALA A 114 -21.90 10.83 13.62
N PRO A 115 -21.94 12.08 13.09
CA PRO A 115 -23.18 12.86 12.97
C PRO A 115 -24.17 12.27 11.97
N THR A 116 -23.70 11.48 11.02
CA THR A 116 -24.50 10.92 9.94
C THR A 116 -23.99 9.58 9.45
N LYS A 117 -24.89 8.81 8.81
CA LYS A 117 -24.52 7.57 8.08
C LYS A 117 -24.17 7.82 6.60
N GLN A 118 -24.27 9.05 6.12
CA GLN A 118 -23.96 9.43 4.73
C GLN A 118 -22.51 9.83 4.52
N ALA A 119 -21.73 9.95 5.60
CA ALA A 119 -20.29 10.09 5.56
C ALA A 119 -19.62 8.70 5.72
N PHE A 120 -18.89 8.28 4.71
CA PHE A 120 -18.34 6.95 4.62
C PHE A 120 -16.84 6.95 4.92
N PHE A 121 -16.41 5.94 5.65
CA PHE A 121 -15.02 5.67 5.97
C PHE A 121 -14.73 4.19 5.75
N GLU A 122 -13.59 3.86 5.13
CA GLU A 122 -13.16 2.49 4.89
C GLU A 122 -11.87 2.20 5.64
N PRO A 123 -11.92 1.57 6.84
CA PRO A 123 -10.72 1.07 7.47
C PRO A 123 -10.16 -0.12 6.69
N LYS A 124 -8.84 -0.27 6.72
CA LYS A 124 -8.15 -1.42 6.17
C LYS A 124 -8.27 -2.65 7.09
N ASP A 125 -9.47 -3.14 7.33
CA ASP A 125 -9.63 -4.39 8.06
C ASP A 125 -9.62 -5.57 7.07
N HIS A 126 -8.51 -6.28 7.02
CA HIS A 126 -8.28 -7.41 6.13
C HIS A 126 -9.07 -8.68 6.47
N ARG A 127 -9.83 -8.66 7.57
CA ARG A 127 -10.63 -9.82 8.03
C ARG A 127 -12.02 -9.89 7.45
N PHE A 128 -12.45 -8.89 6.67
CA PHE A 128 -13.79 -8.91 6.09
C PHE A 128 -13.88 -9.86 4.89
N SER A 129 -14.57 -10.97 5.11
CA SER A 129 -15.07 -11.79 4.01
C SER A 129 -16.30 -11.11 3.39
N LEU A 130 -16.55 -11.38 2.10
CA LEU A 130 -17.75 -10.91 1.39
C LEU A 130 -19.08 -11.31 2.07
N THR A 131 -19.06 -12.30 2.96
CA THR A 131 -20.23 -12.78 3.73
C THR A 131 -20.60 -11.89 4.90
N SER A 132 -19.72 -11.00 5.37
CA SER A 132 -20.05 -10.03 6.44
C SER A 132 -20.76 -8.77 5.93
N LEU A 133 -21.06 -8.69 4.63
CA LEU A 133 -21.77 -7.57 3.99
C LEU A 133 -23.23 -7.39 4.44
N THR A 134 -23.78 -8.35 5.18
CA THR A 134 -25.19 -8.34 5.62
C THR A 134 -25.44 -7.78 7.02
N SER A 135 -24.40 -7.49 7.80
CA SER A 135 -24.58 -6.89 9.12
C SER A 135 -24.74 -5.39 9.07
N SER A 136 -25.98 -4.99 9.12
CA SER A 136 -26.52 -3.75 9.66
C SER A 136 -25.62 -2.52 9.75
N GLY A 137 -25.74 -1.63 8.78
CA GLY A 137 -25.97 -0.21 9.06
C GLY A 137 -24.86 0.65 9.62
N SER A 138 -23.58 0.26 9.67
CA SER A 138 -22.52 1.20 10.01
C SER A 138 -21.85 1.70 8.74
N GLY A 139 -21.84 2.99 8.51
CA GLY A 139 -21.11 3.65 7.43
C GLY A 139 -19.58 3.54 7.57
N TYR A 140 -19.12 2.80 8.57
CA TYR A 140 -17.73 2.54 8.87
C TYR A 140 -17.31 1.17 8.36
N GLY A 141 -16.43 1.18 7.45
CA GLY A 141 -15.52 0.10 7.24
C GLY A 141 -15.96 -1.09 6.48
N THR A 142 -15.91 -1.01 5.22
CA THR A 142 -15.68 -2.16 4.32
C THR A 142 -15.81 -1.70 2.88
N PHE A 143 -15.46 -2.52 1.93
CA PHE A 143 -15.87 -2.38 0.52
C PHE A 143 -17.39 -2.14 0.36
N ALA A 144 -18.20 -2.54 1.34
CA ALA A 144 -19.60 -2.20 1.46
C ALA A 144 -19.85 -0.69 1.59
N SER A 145 -19.01 0.04 2.32
CA SER A 145 -19.12 1.50 2.44
C SER A 145 -18.98 2.18 1.08
N TRP A 146 -18.03 1.74 0.26
CA TRP A 146 -17.86 2.24 -1.09
C TRP A 146 -19.07 1.93 -1.99
N ILE A 147 -19.63 0.73 -1.91
CA ILE A 147 -20.82 0.36 -2.67
C ILE A 147 -22.03 1.19 -2.20
N ASN A 148 -22.20 1.39 -0.90
CA ASN A 148 -23.28 2.17 -0.34
C ASN A 148 -23.17 3.65 -0.71
N PHE A 149 -21.98 4.22 -0.66
CA PHE A 149 -21.68 5.55 -1.19
C PHE A 149 -22.11 5.66 -2.66
N GLN A 150 -21.69 4.73 -3.50
CA GLN A 150 -22.05 4.73 -4.92
C GLN A 150 -23.55 4.57 -5.16
N ARG A 151 -24.24 3.75 -4.37
CA ARG A 151 -25.69 3.57 -4.46
C ARG A 151 -26.45 4.83 -4.07
N ALA A 152 -26.09 5.46 -2.96
CA ALA A 152 -26.70 6.69 -2.50
C ALA A 152 -26.52 7.80 -3.54
N LEU A 153 -25.28 8.00 -4.02
CA LEU A 153 -24.97 8.94 -5.09
C LEU A 153 -25.79 8.69 -6.36
N PHE A 154 -25.94 7.43 -6.74
CA PHE A 154 -26.73 7.04 -7.90
C PHE A 154 -28.22 7.32 -7.73
N ASN A 155 -28.78 7.10 -6.54
CA ASN A 155 -30.19 7.33 -6.27
C ASN A 155 -30.51 8.83 -6.38
N PHE A 156 -29.83 9.67 -5.63
CA PHE A 156 -30.15 11.09 -5.70
C PHE A 156 -29.74 11.76 -7.01
N SER A 157 -28.72 11.23 -7.73
CA SER A 157 -28.42 11.70 -9.09
C SER A 157 -29.56 11.46 -10.09
N LYS A 158 -30.51 10.55 -9.81
CA LYS A 158 -31.70 10.35 -10.64
C LYS A 158 -32.86 11.23 -10.22
N GLU A 159 -32.93 11.61 -8.96
CA GLU A 159 -34.05 12.31 -8.36
C GLU A 159 -33.89 13.83 -8.39
N ARG A 160 -32.63 14.31 -8.32
CA ARG A 160 -32.31 15.74 -8.29
C ARG A 160 -31.93 16.29 -9.65
N ASN A 161 -32.28 17.56 -9.88
CA ASN A 161 -31.97 18.24 -11.14
C ASN A 161 -30.49 18.54 -11.34
N PHE A 162 -29.74 18.75 -10.23
CA PHE A 162 -28.32 19.03 -10.24
C PHE A 162 -27.59 18.19 -9.20
N VAL A 163 -26.32 17.90 -9.48
CA VAL A 163 -25.40 17.30 -8.53
C VAL A 163 -24.16 18.19 -8.41
N VAL A 164 -23.89 18.64 -7.21
CA VAL A 164 -22.65 19.30 -6.84
C VAL A 164 -21.60 18.23 -6.53
N VAL A 165 -20.46 18.29 -7.22
CA VAL A 165 -19.29 17.43 -6.97
C VAL A 165 -18.19 18.34 -6.50
N THR A 166 -17.61 18.09 -5.33
CA THR A 166 -16.55 18.93 -4.78
C THR A 166 -15.57 18.12 -3.96
N ASP A 167 -14.41 18.70 -3.68
CA ASP A 167 -13.26 18.10 -3.00
C ASP A 167 -12.60 19.17 -2.12
N ILE A 168 -11.93 18.78 -1.06
CA ILE A 168 -11.20 19.71 -0.19
C ILE A 168 -9.76 19.84 -0.70
N SER A 169 -9.29 21.08 -0.82
CA SER A 169 -7.95 21.38 -1.32
C SER A 169 -6.88 20.92 -0.34
N ASN A 170 -5.89 20.13 -0.83
CA ASN A 170 -4.75 19.64 -0.06
C ASN A 170 -5.13 19.11 1.34
N TYR A 171 -6.22 18.36 1.41
CA TYR A 171 -6.91 18.05 2.65
C TYR A 171 -5.97 17.55 3.77
N TYR A 172 -5.23 16.48 3.52
CA TYR A 172 -4.32 15.93 4.53
C TYR A 172 -3.23 16.90 4.95
N ASP A 173 -2.71 17.67 4.01
CA ASP A 173 -1.60 18.61 4.24
C ASP A 173 -2.06 19.89 4.97
N SER A 174 -3.39 20.14 5.05
CA SER A 174 -3.99 21.33 5.66
C SER A 174 -4.58 21.10 7.05
N ILE A 175 -4.59 19.86 7.56
CA ILE A 175 -5.16 19.55 8.88
C ILE A 175 -4.22 20.02 9.97
N SER A 176 -4.63 21.05 10.74
CA SER A 176 -3.94 21.52 11.93
C SER A 176 -4.17 20.58 13.13
N TYR A 177 -3.12 20.27 13.89
CA TYR A 177 -3.22 19.42 15.09
C TYR A 177 -4.04 20.10 16.20
N THR A 178 -3.97 21.43 16.32
CA THR A 178 -4.83 22.19 17.23
C THR A 178 -6.30 22.03 16.89
N HIS A 179 -6.69 22.18 15.61
CA HIS A 179 -8.06 21.97 15.18
C HIS A 179 -8.47 20.50 15.30
N LEU A 180 -7.60 19.55 14.98
CA LEU A 180 -7.86 18.13 15.13
C LEU A 180 -8.14 17.77 16.61
N ARG A 181 -7.31 18.30 17.54
CA ARG A 181 -7.54 18.16 18.98
C ARG A 181 -8.89 18.71 19.39
N ASN A 182 -9.25 19.90 18.92
CA ASN A 182 -10.53 20.54 19.24
C ASN A 182 -11.75 19.75 18.75
N VAL A 183 -11.63 19.02 17.66
CA VAL A 183 -12.70 18.13 17.14
C VAL A 183 -12.81 16.85 17.93
N ILE A 184 -11.68 16.28 18.37
CA ILE A 184 -11.66 14.95 18.99
C ILE A 184 -11.85 15.04 20.53
N SER A 185 -11.28 16.02 21.20
CA SER A 185 -11.32 16.12 22.67
C SER A 185 -12.74 16.19 23.27
N PRO A 186 -13.77 16.76 22.61
CA PRO A 186 -15.13 16.75 23.15
C PRO A 186 -15.82 15.39 23.05
N ILE A 187 -15.24 14.42 22.34
CA ILE A 187 -15.84 13.10 22.18
C ILE A 187 -15.71 12.32 23.50
N ALA A 188 -16.83 11.92 24.07
CA ALA A 188 -16.86 11.19 25.33
C ALA A 188 -16.05 9.89 25.26
N GLY A 189 -15.22 9.65 26.28
CA GLY A 189 -14.35 8.46 26.37
C GLY A 189 -13.04 8.60 25.60
N VAL A 190 -12.71 9.79 25.08
CA VAL A 190 -11.37 10.10 24.58
C VAL A 190 -10.52 10.64 25.72
N GLU A 191 -9.49 9.90 26.04
CA GLU A 191 -8.58 10.26 27.14
C GLU A 191 -7.47 11.19 26.64
N GLU A 192 -7.18 12.25 27.41
CA GLU A 192 -6.20 13.27 27.04
C GLU A 192 -4.80 12.71 26.78
N CYS A 193 -4.35 11.74 27.61
CA CYS A 193 -3.03 11.13 27.43
C CYS A 193 -2.92 10.31 26.13
N VAL A 194 -4.02 9.77 25.62
CA VAL A 194 -4.07 9.07 24.32
C VAL A 194 -3.95 10.07 23.19
N LEU A 195 -4.66 11.19 23.30
CA LEU A 195 -4.64 12.27 22.32
C LEU A 195 -3.26 12.95 22.25
N ASP A 196 -2.63 13.22 23.41
CA ASP A 196 -1.27 13.74 23.49
C ASP A 196 -0.26 12.84 22.79
N MET A 197 -0.31 11.55 23.09
CA MET A 197 0.58 10.57 22.47
C MET A 197 0.31 10.42 20.97
N LEU A 198 -0.95 10.47 20.55
CA LEU A 198 -1.31 10.40 19.13
C LEU A 198 -0.72 11.60 18.35
N ILE A 199 -0.89 12.81 18.87
CA ILE A 199 -0.35 14.02 18.23
C ILE A 199 1.18 13.98 18.20
N TYR A 200 1.83 13.54 19.27
CA TYR A 200 3.28 13.36 19.32
C TYR A 200 3.78 12.39 18.25
N VAL A 201 3.14 11.22 18.11
CA VAL A 201 3.53 10.22 17.11
C VAL A 201 3.28 10.73 15.68
N LEU A 202 2.13 11.38 15.44
CA LEU A 202 1.81 11.94 14.12
C LEU A 202 2.81 13.03 13.71
N GLY A 203 3.14 13.96 14.62
CA GLY A 203 4.12 15.01 14.38
C GLY A 203 5.52 14.46 14.10
N SER A 204 5.93 13.42 14.84
CA SER A 204 7.22 12.76 14.64
C SER A 204 7.32 11.97 13.33
N LEU A 205 6.19 11.50 12.80
CA LEU A 205 6.13 10.77 11.53
C LEU A 205 5.93 11.69 10.32
N LEU A 206 5.55 12.95 10.53
CA LEU A 206 5.41 13.91 9.45
C LEU A 206 6.81 14.27 8.91
N TRP A 207 6.99 14.08 7.59
CA TRP A 207 8.26 14.46 6.99
C TRP A 207 8.33 15.99 6.83
N GLN A 208 9.41 16.55 7.34
CA GLN A 208 9.77 17.96 7.18
C GLN A 208 11.27 18.07 6.85
N PRO A 209 11.70 19.09 6.09
CA PRO A 209 13.11 19.40 5.93
C PRO A 209 13.75 19.73 7.28
N ASP A 210 14.97 19.26 7.51
CA ASP A 210 15.67 19.42 8.81
C ASP A 210 15.91 20.89 9.20
N TYR A 211 15.88 21.82 8.23
CA TYR A 211 16.04 23.27 8.47
C TYR A 211 14.72 24.00 8.75
N MET A 212 13.58 23.32 8.65
CA MET A 212 12.29 23.94 8.93
C MET A 212 11.93 23.84 10.42
N PRO A 213 11.28 24.87 10.98
CA PRO A 213 10.74 24.76 12.32
C PRO A 213 9.65 23.68 12.37
N VAL A 214 9.44 23.10 13.55
CA VAL A 214 8.36 22.12 13.76
C VAL A 214 7.02 22.76 13.40
N VAL A 215 6.29 22.15 12.50
CA VAL A 215 4.98 22.62 12.04
C VAL A 215 3.92 21.63 12.47
N GLU A 216 2.90 22.11 13.20
CA GLU A 216 1.79 21.30 13.69
C GLU A 216 0.63 21.27 12.67
N ILE A 217 0.96 21.13 11.39
CA ILE A 217 0.01 21.09 10.29
C ILE A 217 0.35 19.94 9.36
N GLY A 218 -0.64 19.19 8.98
CA GLY A 218 -0.55 18.06 8.06
C GLY A 218 -0.63 16.72 8.75
N LEU A 219 -1.46 15.83 8.23
CA LEU A 219 -1.47 14.42 8.62
C LEU A 219 -0.51 13.65 7.73
N PRO A 220 0.40 12.85 8.31
CA PRO A 220 1.27 12.00 7.51
C PRO A 220 0.42 11.01 6.68
N GLN A 221 0.62 11.02 5.36
CA GLN A 221 -0.09 10.12 4.45
C GLN A 221 0.54 8.72 4.53
N ILE A 222 0.12 7.96 5.51
CA ILE A 222 0.57 6.59 5.79
C ILE A 222 -0.50 5.60 5.34
N ASN A 223 -0.07 4.44 4.84
CA ASN A 223 -0.98 3.36 4.49
C ASN A 223 -1.46 2.57 5.73
N LEU A 224 -2.01 3.29 6.73
CA LEU A 224 -2.58 2.81 7.98
C LEU A 224 -3.95 3.46 8.23
N ASP A 225 -4.69 2.93 9.20
CA ASP A 225 -6.04 3.41 9.51
C ASP A 225 -6.06 4.73 10.28
N ALA A 226 -5.08 4.98 11.14
CA ALA A 226 -5.08 6.14 12.03
C ALA A 226 -5.22 7.50 11.31
N PRO A 227 -4.36 7.86 10.33
CA PRO A 227 -4.51 9.14 9.66
C PRO A 227 -5.83 9.27 8.90
N ARG A 228 -6.34 8.15 8.37
CA ARG A 228 -7.63 8.11 7.65
C ARG A 228 -8.81 8.33 8.58
N LEU A 229 -8.81 7.68 9.76
CA LEU A 229 -9.85 7.87 10.79
C LEU A 229 -9.86 9.32 11.27
N LEU A 230 -8.70 9.91 11.52
CA LEU A 230 -8.57 11.28 11.98
C LEU A 230 -9.03 12.27 10.92
N ALA A 231 -8.63 12.09 9.67
CA ALA A 231 -9.10 12.90 8.56
C ALA A 231 -10.63 12.77 8.38
N HIS A 232 -11.20 11.59 8.58
CA HIS A 232 -12.65 11.41 8.52
C HIS A 232 -13.37 12.17 9.65
N CYS A 233 -12.90 12.01 10.88
CA CYS A 233 -13.46 12.65 12.07
C CYS A 233 -13.34 14.18 12.03
N PHE A 234 -12.27 14.71 11.46
CA PHE A 234 -12.04 16.15 11.34
C PHE A 234 -13.18 16.91 10.64
N LEU A 235 -13.94 16.22 9.79
CA LEU A 235 -15.08 16.80 9.05
C LEU A 235 -16.44 16.55 9.73
N TYR A 236 -16.50 16.13 10.98
CA TYR A 236 -17.76 15.88 11.67
C TYR A 236 -18.65 17.13 11.82
N GLU A 237 -18.06 18.31 11.94
CA GLU A 237 -18.82 19.56 11.97
C GLU A 237 -19.47 19.84 10.62
N LEU A 238 -18.77 19.55 9.53
CA LEU A 238 -19.36 19.61 8.18
C LEU A 238 -20.46 18.57 8.01
N ASP A 239 -20.24 17.35 8.50
CA ASP A 239 -21.25 16.29 8.44
C ASP A 239 -22.50 16.64 9.23
N ALA A 240 -22.36 17.24 10.42
CA ALA A 240 -23.46 17.73 11.22
C ALA A 240 -24.22 18.85 10.51
N PHE A 241 -23.51 19.80 9.88
CA PHE A 241 -24.11 20.85 9.07
C PHE A 241 -24.87 20.29 7.87
N LEU A 242 -24.30 19.33 7.15
CA LEU A 242 -24.99 18.73 6.00
C LEU A 242 -26.22 17.92 6.42
N ALA A 243 -26.16 17.24 7.56
CA ALA A 243 -27.25 16.44 8.10
C ALA A 243 -28.34 17.26 8.81
N SER A 244 -28.11 18.55 9.11
CA SER A 244 -29.10 19.42 9.77
C SER A 244 -30.34 19.69 8.92
N ASP A 245 -30.23 19.57 7.59
CA ASP A 245 -31.35 19.67 6.65
C ASP A 245 -31.76 18.25 6.22
N ALA A 246 -32.90 17.80 6.75
CA ALA A 246 -33.43 16.45 6.49
C ALA A 246 -33.74 16.17 5.00
N ASN A 247 -33.95 17.23 4.21
CA ASN A 247 -34.26 17.13 2.77
C ASN A 247 -33.00 17.17 1.89
N ARG A 248 -31.83 17.30 2.50
CA ARG A 248 -30.59 17.38 1.76
C ARG A 248 -30.04 15.99 1.45
N ASP A 249 -29.96 15.68 0.16
CA ASP A 249 -29.29 14.50 -0.33
C ASP A 249 -27.79 14.77 -0.46
N PHE A 250 -26.99 14.09 0.32
CA PHE A 250 -25.53 14.18 0.21
C PHE A 250 -24.85 12.86 0.53
N VAL A 251 -23.64 12.73 0.05
CA VAL A 251 -22.72 11.66 0.46
C VAL A 251 -21.30 12.21 0.52
N ARG A 252 -20.53 11.75 1.48
CA ARG A 252 -19.12 12.08 1.62
C ARG A 252 -18.29 10.80 1.74
N PHE A 253 -17.20 10.73 1.00
CA PHE A 253 -16.19 9.69 1.15
C PHE A 253 -14.82 10.34 1.33
N MET A 254 -14.35 10.42 2.56
CA MET A 254 -13.19 11.20 2.97
C MET A 254 -13.37 12.68 2.62
N ASP A 255 -12.56 13.21 1.71
CA ASP A 255 -12.59 14.57 1.18
C ASP A 255 -13.49 14.76 -0.04
N ASP A 256 -13.92 13.68 -0.70
CA ASP A 256 -14.90 13.73 -1.81
C ASP A 256 -16.31 13.97 -1.25
N ILE A 257 -17.01 15.04 -1.69
CA ILE A 257 -18.35 15.44 -1.27
C ILE A 257 -19.24 15.59 -2.50
N ASP A 258 -20.35 14.86 -2.51
CA ASP A 258 -21.36 14.93 -3.57
C ASP A 258 -22.73 15.29 -2.97
N ILE A 259 -23.45 16.26 -3.58
CA ILE A 259 -24.71 16.78 -3.05
C ILE A 259 -25.74 16.91 -4.17
N GLY A 260 -26.94 16.39 -3.94
CA GLY A 260 -28.09 16.56 -4.82
C GLY A 260 -28.89 17.86 -4.48
N VAL A 261 -29.21 18.66 -5.50
CA VAL A 261 -29.99 19.90 -5.38
C VAL A 261 -30.90 20.08 -6.57
N ASP A 262 -31.95 20.90 -6.40
CA ASP A 262 -32.98 21.08 -7.44
C ASP A 262 -32.80 22.36 -8.27
N SER A 263 -31.96 23.31 -7.80
CA SER A 263 -31.70 24.55 -8.54
C SER A 263 -30.20 24.94 -8.51
N LEU A 264 -29.77 25.72 -9.49
CA LEU A 264 -28.42 26.30 -9.51
C LEU A 264 -28.22 27.29 -8.35
N ALA A 265 -29.28 27.97 -7.91
CA ALA A 265 -29.21 28.86 -6.77
C ALA A 265 -28.91 28.09 -5.47
N ASP A 266 -29.55 26.94 -5.27
CA ASP A 266 -29.30 26.09 -4.10
C ASP A 266 -27.92 25.47 -4.15
N ALA A 267 -27.43 25.07 -5.34
CA ALA A 267 -26.05 24.61 -5.51
C ALA A 267 -25.03 25.66 -5.03
N LYS A 268 -25.22 26.93 -5.44
CA LYS A 268 -24.31 28.02 -5.02
C LYS A 268 -24.46 28.34 -3.53
N LYS A 269 -25.67 28.31 -2.97
CA LYS A 269 -25.90 28.54 -1.54
C LYS A 269 -25.23 27.46 -0.68
N VAL A 270 -25.41 26.19 -1.03
CA VAL A 270 -24.83 25.10 -0.26
C VAL A 270 -23.28 25.09 -0.34
N LEU A 271 -22.72 25.36 -1.51
CA LEU A 271 -21.24 25.47 -1.66
C LEU A 271 -20.68 26.62 -0.81
N LYS A 272 -21.34 27.81 -0.83
CA LYS A 272 -20.93 28.92 0.05
C LYS A 272 -21.01 28.53 1.52
N SER A 273 -22.06 27.86 1.94
CA SER A 273 -22.22 27.47 3.35
C SER A 273 -21.20 26.42 3.78
N ILE A 274 -20.91 25.43 2.93
CA ILE A 274 -19.87 24.43 3.17
C ILE A 274 -18.50 25.12 3.31
N ASP A 275 -18.15 26.02 2.40
CA ASP A 275 -16.87 26.72 2.46
C ASP A 275 -16.73 27.55 3.74
N LEU A 276 -17.81 28.19 4.20
CA LEU A 276 -17.83 28.92 5.47
C LEU A 276 -17.62 27.99 6.68
N VAL A 277 -18.25 26.82 6.70
CA VAL A 277 -18.02 25.81 7.75
C VAL A 277 -16.58 25.33 7.74
N LEU A 278 -16.03 25.01 6.58
CA LEU A 278 -14.65 24.55 6.44
C LEU A 278 -13.62 25.61 6.86
N GLN A 279 -13.92 26.89 6.61
CA GLN A 279 -13.06 28.00 7.02
C GLN A 279 -12.86 28.08 8.54
N THR A 280 -13.82 27.65 9.35
CA THR A 280 -13.68 27.60 10.82
C THR A 280 -12.52 26.70 11.25
N ARG A 281 -12.13 25.75 10.40
CA ARG A 281 -11.02 24.81 10.60
C ARG A 281 -9.85 25.06 9.64
N GLN A 282 -9.82 26.22 8.97
CA GLN A 282 -8.75 26.64 8.05
C GLN A 282 -8.55 25.73 6.85
N VAL A 283 -9.57 24.99 6.45
CA VAL A 283 -9.58 24.20 5.21
C VAL A 283 -10.54 24.79 4.19
N ARG A 284 -10.35 24.50 2.92
CA ARG A 284 -11.08 25.14 1.81
C ARG A 284 -11.51 24.12 0.76
N LEU A 285 -12.61 24.41 0.10
CA LEU A 285 -13.01 23.67 -1.10
C LEU A 285 -12.01 23.88 -2.25
N ASN A 286 -11.85 22.87 -3.05
CA ASN A 286 -11.02 22.92 -4.26
C ASN A 286 -11.87 23.47 -5.43
N SER A 287 -11.72 24.76 -5.73
CA SER A 287 -12.47 25.42 -6.80
C SER A 287 -12.21 24.80 -8.19
N GLY A 288 -10.99 24.30 -8.43
CA GLY A 288 -10.63 23.65 -9.70
C GLY A 288 -11.27 22.27 -9.94
N LYS A 289 -11.76 21.64 -8.86
CA LYS A 289 -12.47 20.34 -8.93
C LYS A 289 -13.96 20.45 -8.61
N THR A 290 -14.44 21.62 -8.19
CA THR A 290 -15.84 21.83 -7.88
C THR A 290 -16.66 21.96 -9.17
N LEU A 291 -17.66 21.08 -9.33
CA LEU A 291 -18.53 21.03 -10.49
C LEU A 291 -19.98 21.10 -10.04
N ILE A 292 -20.82 21.81 -10.81
CA ILE A 292 -22.29 21.75 -10.69
C ILE A 292 -22.81 21.11 -11.98
N LEU A 293 -23.20 19.87 -11.88
CA LEU A 293 -23.58 19.02 -13.02
C LEU A 293 -25.11 18.92 -13.10
N LYS A 294 -25.66 19.08 -14.30
CA LYS A 294 -27.05 18.67 -14.57
C LYS A 294 -27.18 17.15 -14.41
N GLN A 295 -28.38 16.67 -14.15
CA GLN A 295 -28.67 15.25 -13.96
C GLN A 295 -28.04 14.37 -15.04
N SER A 296 -28.19 14.70 -16.33
CA SER A 296 -27.63 13.96 -17.46
C SER A 296 -26.10 13.90 -17.44
N ASP A 297 -25.47 15.03 -17.05
CA ASP A 297 -24.01 15.17 -17.00
C ASP A 297 -23.44 14.45 -15.78
N ALA A 298 -24.15 14.46 -14.64
CA ALA A 298 -23.81 13.68 -13.46
C ALA A 298 -23.78 12.18 -13.77
N LEU A 299 -24.82 11.65 -14.42
CA LEU A 299 -24.87 10.24 -14.84
C LEU A 299 -23.72 9.85 -15.79
N ARG A 300 -23.28 10.80 -16.61
CA ARG A 300 -22.11 10.64 -17.50
C ARG A 300 -20.81 10.72 -16.72
N HIS A 301 -20.65 11.71 -15.86
CA HIS A 301 -19.48 11.92 -15.01
C HIS A 301 -19.16 10.70 -14.14
N PHE A 302 -20.17 10.16 -13.45
CA PHE A 302 -20.02 8.98 -12.60
C PHE A 302 -19.99 7.66 -13.36
N ARG A 303 -20.16 7.69 -14.69
CA ARG A 303 -20.15 6.48 -15.54
C ARG A 303 -21.11 5.38 -15.07
N VAL A 304 -22.27 5.76 -14.59
CA VAL A 304 -23.22 4.87 -13.93
C VAL A 304 -23.61 3.67 -14.80
N ARG A 305 -23.99 3.92 -16.06
CA ARG A 305 -24.40 2.85 -17.00
C ARG A 305 -23.23 1.88 -17.31
N GLU A 306 -22.02 2.42 -17.39
CA GLU A 306 -20.82 1.64 -17.69
C GLU A 306 -20.42 0.76 -16.50
N ASN A 307 -20.49 1.32 -15.29
CA ASN A 307 -20.27 0.57 -14.05
C ASN A 307 -21.28 -0.58 -13.89
N ALA A 308 -22.57 -0.36 -14.13
CA ALA A 308 -23.58 -1.39 -14.06
C ALA A 308 -23.36 -2.52 -15.08
N ARG A 309 -22.89 -2.18 -16.29
CA ARG A 309 -22.50 -3.20 -17.32
C ARG A 309 -21.29 -4.00 -16.88
N LEU A 310 -20.30 -3.34 -16.28
CA LEU A 310 -19.11 -4.01 -15.72
C LEU A 310 -19.47 -4.98 -14.61
N ASP A 311 -20.38 -4.60 -13.70
CA ASP A 311 -20.84 -5.49 -12.62
C ASP A 311 -21.50 -6.75 -13.16
N LYS A 312 -22.40 -6.59 -14.14
CA LYS A 312 -23.04 -7.73 -14.83
C LYS A 312 -22.02 -8.63 -15.55
N LEU A 313 -21.04 -8.03 -16.22
CA LEU A 313 -19.98 -8.77 -16.91
C LEU A 313 -19.08 -9.51 -15.93
N LYS A 314 -18.67 -8.86 -14.83
CA LYS A 314 -17.87 -9.47 -13.77
C LYS A 314 -18.59 -10.67 -13.17
N ALA A 315 -19.86 -10.54 -12.79
CA ALA A 315 -20.65 -11.64 -12.25
C ALA A 315 -20.79 -12.82 -13.24
N ARG A 316 -20.93 -12.52 -14.54
CA ARG A 316 -20.95 -13.55 -15.59
C ARG A 316 -19.61 -14.28 -15.72
N VAL A 317 -18.49 -13.55 -15.71
CA VAL A 317 -17.13 -14.11 -15.74
C VAL A 317 -16.89 -15.01 -14.53
N GLU A 318 -17.25 -14.56 -13.34
CA GLU A 318 -17.08 -15.32 -12.09
C GLU A 318 -17.88 -16.61 -12.11
N ARG A 319 -19.16 -16.57 -12.52
CA ARG A 319 -19.99 -17.78 -12.67
C ARG A 319 -19.37 -18.79 -13.65
N LYS A 320 -18.94 -18.33 -14.83
CA LYS A 320 -18.29 -19.20 -15.83
C LYS A 320 -17.01 -19.84 -15.31
N ARG A 321 -16.16 -19.06 -14.62
CA ARG A 321 -14.92 -19.59 -14.04
C ARG A 321 -15.16 -20.62 -12.96
N ASN A 322 -16.13 -20.39 -12.09
CA ASN A 322 -16.49 -21.33 -11.03
C ASN A 322 -17.06 -22.64 -11.61
N ALA A 323 -17.75 -22.55 -12.75
CA ALA A 323 -18.26 -23.71 -13.49
C ALA A 323 -17.23 -24.35 -14.46
N GLY A 324 -15.98 -23.86 -14.49
CA GLY A 324 -14.98 -24.35 -15.47
C GLY A 324 -15.31 -24.03 -16.94
N ALA A 325 -16.28 -23.14 -17.19
CA ALA A 325 -16.76 -22.83 -18.52
C ALA A 325 -15.86 -21.84 -19.27
N ASN A 326 -15.92 -21.91 -20.62
CA ASN A 326 -15.08 -21.09 -21.49
C ASN A 326 -15.44 -19.58 -21.42
N THR A 327 -14.42 -18.74 -21.31
CA THR A 327 -14.53 -17.27 -21.26
C THR A 327 -14.00 -16.55 -22.51
N LYS A 328 -13.86 -17.24 -23.65
CA LYS A 328 -13.30 -16.66 -24.90
C LYS A 328 -14.09 -15.43 -25.39
N LEU A 329 -15.42 -15.48 -25.32
CA LEU A 329 -16.29 -14.36 -25.73
C LEU A 329 -16.05 -13.13 -24.84
N GLU A 330 -16.03 -13.32 -23.52
CA GLU A 330 -15.79 -12.26 -22.55
C GLU A 330 -14.39 -11.66 -22.74
N ARG A 331 -13.38 -12.49 -22.96
CA ARG A 331 -12.01 -12.09 -23.28
C ARG A 331 -11.98 -11.15 -24.49
N ARG A 332 -12.57 -11.56 -25.62
CA ARG A 332 -12.62 -10.75 -26.84
C ARG A 332 -13.38 -9.43 -26.64
N LEU A 333 -14.50 -9.45 -25.94
CA LEU A 333 -15.29 -8.27 -25.63
C LEU A 333 -14.48 -7.26 -24.79
N ILE A 334 -13.77 -7.74 -23.77
CA ILE A 334 -12.94 -6.90 -22.89
C ILE A 334 -11.79 -6.28 -23.68
N GLN A 335 -11.09 -7.06 -24.52
CA GLN A 335 -10.03 -6.55 -25.38
C GLN A 335 -10.51 -5.44 -26.32
N LEU A 336 -11.61 -5.68 -27.02
CA LEU A 336 -12.20 -4.68 -27.93
C LEU A 336 -12.65 -3.44 -27.18
N ARG A 337 -13.24 -3.58 -25.99
CA ARG A 337 -13.71 -2.44 -25.21
C ARG A 337 -12.57 -1.56 -24.71
N ILE A 338 -11.49 -2.17 -24.21
CA ILE A 338 -10.29 -1.44 -23.80
C ILE A 338 -9.67 -0.75 -25.01
N SER A 339 -9.40 -1.46 -26.11
CA SER A 339 -8.71 -0.90 -27.29
C SER A 339 -9.50 0.24 -27.93
N ARG A 340 -10.81 0.05 -28.17
CA ARG A 340 -11.67 1.12 -28.71
C ARG A 340 -11.84 2.28 -27.75
N GLY A 341 -12.01 1.99 -26.45
CA GLY A 341 -12.14 3.04 -25.44
C GLY A 341 -10.90 3.92 -25.33
N LEU A 342 -9.71 3.33 -25.43
CA LEU A 342 -8.45 4.08 -25.45
C LEU A 342 -8.27 4.90 -26.74
N ALA A 343 -8.67 4.33 -27.89
CA ALA A 343 -8.59 5.03 -29.18
C ALA A 343 -9.51 6.27 -29.25
N ASN A 344 -10.70 6.16 -28.67
CA ASN A 344 -11.75 7.19 -28.76
C ASN A 344 -11.77 8.12 -27.52
N GLY A 345 -10.77 8.09 -26.64
CA GLY A 345 -10.76 8.92 -25.42
C GLY A 345 -11.90 8.63 -24.43
N ALA A 346 -12.53 7.45 -24.52
CA ALA A 346 -13.71 7.12 -23.71
C ALA A 346 -13.45 7.08 -22.20
N PHE A 347 -12.19 7.13 -21.77
CA PHE A 347 -11.77 7.09 -20.36
C PHE A 347 -11.15 8.42 -19.89
N ASP A 348 -11.23 9.50 -20.69
CA ASP A 348 -10.53 10.73 -20.40
C ASP A 348 -11.31 11.65 -19.45
N ASP A 349 -12.65 11.53 -19.41
CA ASP A 349 -13.52 12.40 -18.66
C ASP A 349 -14.16 11.74 -17.43
N GLY A 350 -14.43 12.55 -16.41
CA GLY A 350 -15.09 12.13 -15.18
C GLY A 350 -14.40 10.92 -14.52
N ASN A 351 -15.20 9.95 -14.08
CA ASN A 351 -14.69 8.72 -13.49
C ASN A 351 -14.17 7.68 -14.51
N GLY A 352 -13.77 8.11 -15.71
CA GLY A 352 -13.28 7.24 -16.77
C GLY A 352 -12.06 6.39 -16.38
N GLU A 353 -11.10 6.97 -15.65
CA GLU A 353 -9.93 6.22 -15.15
C GLU A 353 -10.30 5.15 -14.11
N LYS A 354 -11.27 5.43 -13.21
CA LYS A 354 -11.79 4.43 -12.26
C LYS A 354 -12.42 3.24 -13.01
N VAL A 355 -13.13 3.51 -14.09
CA VAL A 355 -13.72 2.49 -14.97
C VAL A 355 -12.64 1.73 -15.74
N LEU A 356 -11.65 2.41 -16.31
CA LEU A 356 -10.52 1.77 -17.00
C LEU A 356 -9.76 0.81 -16.06
N LYS A 357 -9.51 1.23 -14.81
CA LYS A 357 -8.91 0.39 -13.77
C LYS A 357 -9.70 -0.93 -13.57
N ARG A 358 -11.04 -0.85 -13.55
CA ARG A 358 -11.91 -2.03 -13.46
C ARG A 358 -11.81 -2.92 -14.69
N TRP A 359 -11.75 -2.34 -15.91
CA TRP A 359 -11.56 -3.08 -17.16
C TRP A 359 -10.22 -3.82 -17.18
N ILE A 360 -9.12 -3.18 -16.74
CA ILE A 360 -7.79 -3.80 -16.63
C ILE A 360 -7.82 -4.98 -15.64
N GLY A 361 -8.46 -4.81 -14.47
CA GLY A 361 -8.63 -5.89 -13.50
C GLY A 361 -9.44 -7.07 -14.04
N LEU A 362 -10.49 -6.79 -14.80
CA LEU A 362 -11.28 -7.84 -15.45
C LEU A 362 -10.51 -8.52 -16.59
N ALA A 363 -9.72 -7.77 -17.36
CA ALA A 363 -8.81 -8.31 -18.38
C ALA A 363 -7.80 -9.30 -17.76
N ALA A 364 -7.24 -8.95 -16.61
CA ALA A 364 -6.37 -9.85 -15.85
C ALA A 364 -7.09 -11.14 -15.42
N THR A 365 -8.39 -11.08 -15.15
CA THR A 365 -9.17 -12.23 -14.68
C THR A 365 -9.47 -13.26 -15.77
N VAL A 366 -9.63 -12.82 -17.03
CA VAL A 366 -9.94 -13.69 -18.18
C VAL A 366 -8.77 -13.88 -19.14
N ASP A 367 -7.58 -13.47 -18.73
CA ASP A 367 -6.35 -13.50 -19.55
C ASP A 367 -6.49 -12.74 -20.89
N ALA A 368 -7.23 -11.62 -20.88
CA ALA A 368 -7.40 -10.77 -22.04
C ALA A 368 -6.12 -9.95 -22.29
N ALA A 369 -5.53 -10.07 -23.46
CA ALA A 369 -4.28 -9.38 -23.80
C ALA A 369 -4.52 -7.87 -24.03
N ILE A 370 -3.69 -7.04 -23.39
CA ILE A 370 -3.54 -5.61 -23.67
C ILE A 370 -2.21 -5.43 -24.42
N GLN A 371 -2.24 -4.67 -25.51
CA GLN A 371 -1.05 -4.48 -26.36
C GLN A 371 0.08 -3.82 -25.57
N PRO A 372 1.36 -4.25 -25.72
CA PRO A 372 2.51 -3.65 -25.01
C PRO A 372 2.60 -2.13 -25.16
N LYS A 373 2.39 -1.59 -26.36
CA LYS A 373 2.37 -0.13 -26.62
C LYS A 373 1.26 0.60 -25.84
N GLN A 374 0.09 -0.04 -25.64
CA GLN A 374 -0.98 0.52 -24.83
C GLN A 374 -0.61 0.53 -23.36
N LEU A 375 0.00 -0.55 -22.86
CA LEU A 375 0.50 -0.62 -21.48
C LEU A 375 1.54 0.45 -21.19
N GLN A 376 2.51 0.62 -22.10
CA GLN A 376 3.52 1.69 -22.04
C GLN A 376 2.87 3.07 -21.94
N ARG A 377 1.97 3.41 -22.89
CA ARG A 377 1.27 4.71 -22.90
C ARG A 377 0.46 4.94 -21.61
N LEU A 378 -0.27 3.93 -21.15
CA LEU A 378 -1.05 4.02 -19.92
C LEU A 378 -0.17 4.23 -18.69
N PHE A 379 0.96 3.54 -18.60
CA PHE A 379 1.88 3.67 -17.48
C PHE A 379 2.47 5.09 -17.39
N LEU A 380 2.87 5.66 -18.52
CA LEU A 380 3.47 6.99 -18.59
C LEU A 380 2.46 8.12 -18.36
N LEU A 381 1.27 8.03 -18.99
CA LEU A 381 0.33 9.15 -19.03
C LEU A 381 -0.75 9.10 -17.93
N ARG A 382 -0.90 7.97 -17.20
CA ARG A 382 -1.97 7.78 -16.22
C ARG A 382 -1.45 7.21 -14.90
N PRO A 383 -0.81 8.04 -14.07
CA PRO A 383 -0.25 7.59 -12.78
C PRO A 383 -1.23 6.83 -11.90
N ALA A 384 -2.50 7.26 -11.86
CA ALA A 384 -3.53 6.65 -11.01
C ALA A 384 -3.82 5.17 -11.32
N ILE A 385 -3.48 4.67 -12.53
CA ILE A 385 -3.72 3.27 -12.91
C ILE A 385 -2.47 2.41 -12.95
N ARG A 386 -1.27 2.94 -12.66
CA ARG A 386 0.01 2.19 -12.69
C ARG A 386 -0.05 0.91 -11.87
N GLY A 387 -0.57 0.98 -10.63
CA GLY A 387 -0.76 -0.21 -9.80
C GLY A 387 -1.66 -1.29 -10.43
N ALA A 388 -2.71 -0.90 -11.16
CA ALA A 388 -3.55 -1.85 -11.87
C ALA A 388 -2.84 -2.48 -13.08
N ILE A 389 -2.00 -1.72 -13.77
CA ILE A 389 -1.15 -2.22 -14.88
C ILE A 389 -0.13 -3.22 -14.34
N CYS A 390 0.57 -2.88 -13.25
CA CYS A 390 1.53 -3.78 -12.60
C CYS A 390 0.86 -5.07 -12.13
N ALA A 391 -0.31 -4.98 -11.50
CA ALA A 391 -1.10 -6.14 -11.08
C ALA A 391 -1.55 -7.01 -12.28
N TYR A 392 -1.93 -6.38 -13.40
CA TYR A 392 -2.27 -7.07 -14.63
C TYR A 392 -1.07 -7.82 -15.20
N ILE A 393 0.09 -7.15 -15.37
CA ILE A 393 1.27 -7.76 -15.99
C ILE A 393 1.80 -8.92 -15.12
N ARG A 394 1.78 -8.80 -13.79
CA ARG A 394 2.24 -9.87 -12.86
C ARG A 394 1.52 -11.21 -13.00
N ARG A 395 0.36 -11.24 -13.63
CA ARG A 395 -0.37 -12.52 -13.87
C ARG A 395 0.18 -13.32 -15.03
N PHE A 396 1.00 -12.73 -15.88
CA PHE A 396 1.49 -13.32 -17.10
C PHE A 396 3.01 -13.46 -17.07
N ASP A 397 3.52 -14.35 -17.89
CA ASP A 397 4.96 -14.46 -18.13
C ASP A 397 5.50 -13.16 -18.76
N LEU A 398 6.72 -12.79 -18.43
CA LEU A 398 7.39 -11.62 -19.01
C LEU A 398 7.83 -11.93 -20.44
N THR A 399 6.99 -11.59 -21.41
CA THR A 399 7.34 -11.72 -22.82
C THR A 399 8.36 -10.66 -23.28
N PRO A 400 9.14 -10.89 -24.35
CA PRO A 400 10.07 -9.89 -24.90
C PRO A 400 9.41 -8.54 -25.17
N GLY A 401 8.22 -8.51 -25.79
CA GLY A 401 7.50 -7.26 -26.09
C GLY A 401 7.02 -6.52 -24.83
N ARG A 402 6.72 -7.22 -23.74
CA ARG A 402 6.42 -6.57 -22.44
C ARG A 402 7.68 -6.03 -21.78
N ALA A 403 8.78 -6.79 -21.84
CA ALA A 403 10.07 -6.33 -21.33
C ALA A 403 10.56 -5.08 -22.07
N GLU A 404 10.41 -5.05 -23.40
CA GLU A 404 10.70 -3.88 -24.22
C GLU A 404 9.85 -2.67 -23.84
N ALA A 405 8.53 -2.85 -23.71
CA ALA A 405 7.63 -1.77 -23.32
C ALA A 405 7.98 -1.18 -21.95
N LEU A 406 8.38 -2.02 -20.98
CA LEU A 406 8.82 -1.58 -19.66
C LEU A 406 10.20 -0.92 -19.69
N ALA A 407 11.11 -1.37 -20.55
CA ALA A 407 12.41 -0.71 -20.76
C ALA A 407 12.23 0.70 -21.37
N ILE A 408 11.34 0.86 -22.35
CA ILE A 408 11.00 2.17 -22.89
C ILE A 408 10.40 3.08 -21.79
N VAL A 409 9.55 2.55 -20.93
CA VAL A 409 9.00 3.29 -19.78
C VAL A 409 10.12 3.76 -18.86
N ALA A 410 11.02 2.86 -18.45
CA ALA A 410 12.11 3.19 -17.51
C ALA A 410 13.08 4.23 -18.08
N ASN A 411 13.38 4.13 -19.39
CA ASN A 411 14.35 5.00 -20.08
C ASN A 411 13.72 6.29 -20.67
N SER A 412 12.42 6.50 -20.47
CA SER A 412 11.70 7.61 -21.10
C SER A 412 12.04 8.99 -20.54
N GLY A 413 12.60 9.09 -19.33
CA GLY A 413 12.74 10.34 -18.59
C GLY A 413 11.40 10.95 -18.11
N LEU A 414 10.27 10.26 -18.33
CA LEU A 414 8.93 10.74 -17.96
C LEU A 414 8.45 10.24 -16.59
N ILE A 415 9.21 9.34 -15.97
CA ILE A 415 8.93 8.92 -14.59
C ILE A 415 9.60 9.92 -13.65
N VAL A 416 8.78 10.69 -12.96
CA VAL A 416 9.24 11.77 -12.07
C VAL A 416 9.06 11.44 -10.59
N ASP A 417 8.47 10.29 -10.28
CA ASP A 417 8.16 9.87 -8.93
C ASP A 417 8.84 8.55 -8.54
N ASP A 418 9.32 8.50 -7.30
CA ASP A 418 10.01 7.34 -6.75
C ASP A 418 9.13 6.09 -6.75
N ALA A 419 7.84 6.26 -6.46
CA ALA A 419 6.91 5.14 -6.37
C ALA A 419 6.76 4.38 -7.67
N ALA A 420 6.78 5.05 -8.81
CA ALA A 420 6.68 4.39 -10.11
C ALA A 420 7.93 3.55 -10.43
N LEU A 421 9.13 4.03 -10.05
CA LEU A 421 10.37 3.27 -10.20
C LEU A 421 10.36 2.01 -9.31
N VAL A 422 9.95 2.17 -8.06
CA VAL A 422 9.84 1.07 -7.10
C VAL A 422 8.78 0.05 -7.54
N ASP A 423 7.61 0.50 -8.00
CA ASP A 423 6.58 -0.37 -8.56
C ASP A 423 7.09 -1.18 -9.75
N LEU A 424 7.83 -0.52 -10.65
CA LEU A 424 8.42 -1.16 -11.83
C LEU A 424 9.44 -2.24 -11.43
N ALA A 425 10.35 -1.92 -10.51
CA ALA A 425 11.37 -2.86 -10.03
C ALA A 425 10.74 -4.06 -9.30
N ASN A 426 9.82 -3.81 -8.37
CA ASN A 426 9.09 -4.87 -7.66
C ASN A 426 8.29 -5.74 -8.62
N HIS A 427 7.67 -5.11 -9.63
CA HIS A 427 6.91 -5.83 -10.63
C HIS A 427 7.80 -6.77 -11.43
N LEU A 428 8.92 -6.28 -11.98
CA LEU A 428 9.87 -7.09 -12.76
C LEU A 428 10.43 -8.25 -11.96
N VAL A 429 10.85 -8.00 -10.71
CA VAL A 429 11.42 -9.04 -9.84
C VAL A 429 10.40 -10.14 -9.52
N GLU A 430 9.12 -9.79 -9.32
CA GLU A 430 8.06 -10.74 -8.98
C GLU A 430 7.40 -11.41 -10.20
N THR A 431 7.67 -10.95 -11.42
CA THR A 431 7.14 -11.57 -12.63
C THR A 431 7.94 -12.82 -12.98
N ALA A 432 7.24 -13.93 -13.24
CA ALA A 432 7.87 -15.18 -13.63
C ALA A 432 8.50 -15.07 -15.03
N VAL A 433 9.68 -15.68 -15.19
CA VAL A 433 10.40 -15.80 -16.46
C VAL A 433 10.69 -17.26 -16.70
N THR A 434 9.97 -17.88 -17.65
CA THR A 434 10.02 -19.32 -17.89
C THR A 434 11.01 -19.73 -18.98
N THR A 435 11.38 -18.82 -19.86
CA THR A 435 12.31 -19.07 -20.99
C THR A 435 13.36 -17.96 -21.10
N THR A 436 14.57 -18.31 -21.57
CA THR A 436 15.65 -17.35 -21.85
C THR A 436 15.52 -16.83 -23.28
N HIS A 437 15.47 -15.51 -23.50
CA HIS A 437 15.51 -14.87 -24.82
C HIS A 437 15.81 -13.37 -24.69
N LYS A 438 15.73 -12.64 -25.79
CA LYS A 438 16.03 -11.21 -25.97
C LYS A 438 15.61 -10.24 -24.83
N ARG A 439 14.73 -10.68 -23.92
CA ARG A 439 14.30 -9.90 -22.75
C ARG A 439 15.42 -9.51 -21.80
N GLN A 440 16.52 -10.30 -21.75
CA GLN A 440 17.67 -9.99 -20.90
C GLN A 440 18.28 -8.64 -21.24
N THR A 441 18.38 -8.32 -22.52
CA THR A 441 18.87 -7.03 -23.01
C THR A 441 18.02 -5.86 -22.50
N TYR A 442 16.70 -6.01 -22.51
CA TYR A 442 15.78 -4.98 -22.01
C TYR A 442 15.89 -4.81 -20.49
N ILE A 443 16.01 -5.91 -19.74
CA ILE A 443 16.19 -5.85 -18.28
C ILE A 443 17.53 -5.20 -17.94
N SER A 444 18.60 -5.55 -18.63
CA SER A 444 19.93 -4.94 -18.44
C SER A 444 19.89 -3.42 -18.76
N SER A 445 19.18 -3.02 -19.79
CA SER A 445 18.95 -1.59 -20.10
C SER A 445 18.23 -0.85 -18.97
N ILE A 446 17.22 -1.47 -18.34
CA ILE A 446 16.55 -0.88 -17.17
C ILE A 446 17.53 -0.74 -16.00
N ILE A 447 18.28 -1.80 -15.68
CA ILE A 447 19.27 -1.78 -14.60
C ILE A 447 20.33 -0.68 -14.80
N SER A 448 20.80 -0.52 -16.04
CA SER A 448 21.81 0.47 -16.37
C SER A 448 21.31 1.92 -16.29
N SER A 449 20.01 2.15 -16.53
CA SER A 449 19.42 3.50 -16.48
C SER A 449 19.13 4.01 -15.05
N LEU A 450 19.22 3.14 -14.03
CA LEU A 450 18.88 3.51 -12.66
C LEU A 450 20.03 4.30 -12.02
N ASP A 451 19.70 5.48 -11.51
CA ASP A 451 20.63 6.36 -10.80
C ASP A 451 20.87 5.85 -9.36
N THR A 452 22.13 5.52 -9.06
CA THR A 452 22.54 5.04 -7.74
C THR A 452 22.86 6.15 -6.73
N SER A 453 22.90 7.39 -7.14
CA SER A 453 23.02 8.53 -6.23
C SER A 453 21.73 8.77 -5.45
N SER A 454 20.59 8.41 -6.02
CA SER A 454 19.29 8.37 -5.37
C SER A 454 19.12 7.06 -4.59
N HIS A 455 18.71 7.14 -3.33
CA HIS A 455 18.45 5.94 -2.52
C HIS A 455 17.33 5.07 -3.09
N TYR A 456 16.34 5.61 -3.80
CA TYR A 456 15.30 4.80 -4.46
C TYR A 456 15.79 4.19 -5.77
N GLY A 457 16.62 4.90 -6.53
CA GLY A 457 17.28 4.35 -7.70
C GLY A 457 18.23 3.20 -7.32
N LEU A 458 19.00 3.39 -6.24
CA LEU A 458 19.85 2.33 -5.68
C LEU A 458 19.02 1.11 -5.20
N TYR A 459 17.91 1.36 -4.48
CA TYR A 459 16.98 0.31 -4.07
C TYR A 459 16.54 -0.53 -5.27
N CYS A 460 16.06 0.13 -6.33
CA CYS A 460 15.57 -0.54 -7.53
C CYS A 460 16.66 -1.34 -8.24
N LYS A 461 17.86 -0.77 -8.35
CA LYS A 461 19.02 -1.42 -9.02
C LYS A 461 19.43 -2.68 -8.27
N LEU A 462 19.67 -2.59 -6.97
CA LEU A 462 20.04 -3.72 -6.13
C LEU A 462 18.98 -4.84 -6.18
N TRP A 463 17.70 -4.43 -6.13
CA TRP A 463 16.57 -5.37 -6.16
C TRP A 463 16.47 -6.11 -7.49
N LEU A 464 16.66 -5.43 -8.61
CA LEU A 464 16.70 -6.07 -9.95
C LEU A 464 17.94 -6.93 -10.15
N GLN A 465 19.12 -6.44 -9.75
CA GLN A 465 20.37 -7.18 -9.85
C GLN A 465 20.32 -8.48 -9.04
N SER A 466 19.72 -8.48 -7.86
CA SER A 466 19.60 -9.67 -7.01
C SER A 466 18.89 -10.85 -7.69
N LYS A 467 18.06 -10.59 -8.70
CA LYS A 467 17.39 -11.62 -9.50
C LYS A 467 18.06 -11.87 -10.85
N TYR A 468 18.38 -10.79 -11.58
CA TYR A 468 18.64 -10.83 -13.02
C TYR A 468 20.11 -10.73 -13.40
N ASP A 469 20.96 -10.27 -12.50
CA ASP A 469 22.38 -9.99 -12.78
C ASP A 469 23.32 -11.02 -12.14
N THR A 470 24.63 -10.81 -12.29
CA THR A 470 25.65 -11.61 -11.67
C THR A 470 25.85 -11.19 -10.22
N ARG A 471 26.49 -12.05 -9.42
CA ARG A 471 26.80 -11.74 -8.01
C ARG A 471 27.89 -10.68 -7.91
N GLU A 472 28.84 -10.73 -8.84
CA GLU A 472 29.95 -9.80 -8.95
C GLU A 472 29.40 -8.37 -9.17
N ASN A 473 28.53 -8.17 -10.16
CA ASN A 473 27.92 -6.87 -10.44
C ASN A 473 27.07 -6.37 -9.26
N LEU A 474 26.36 -7.28 -8.58
CA LEU A 474 25.60 -6.93 -7.37
C LEU A 474 26.54 -6.46 -6.25
N LEU A 475 27.64 -7.19 -6.01
CA LEU A 475 28.64 -6.85 -4.98
C LEU A 475 29.33 -5.52 -5.32
N ASP A 476 29.71 -5.30 -6.57
CA ASP A 476 30.31 -4.04 -7.03
C ASP A 476 29.36 -2.86 -6.81
N THR A 477 28.07 -3.04 -7.07
CA THR A 477 27.07 -1.99 -6.78
C THR A 477 26.96 -1.74 -5.28
N ILE A 478 26.98 -2.78 -4.44
CA ILE A 478 26.95 -2.62 -2.97
C ILE A 478 28.18 -1.83 -2.50
N LYS A 479 29.37 -2.18 -2.98
CA LYS A 479 30.62 -1.53 -2.60
C LYS A 479 30.66 -0.07 -3.05
N SER A 480 30.36 0.19 -4.32
CA SER A 480 30.46 1.53 -4.92
C SER A 480 29.40 2.52 -4.41
N SER A 481 28.30 2.04 -3.83
CA SER A 481 27.23 2.88 -3.30
C SER A 481 27.17 2.92 -1.77
N ARG A 482 28.27 2.60 -1.10
CA ARG A 482 28.34 2.48 0.36
C ARG A 482 27.90 3.77 1.07
N ASP A 483 28.32 4.91 0.58
CA ASP A 483 27.98 6.22 1.16
C ASP A 483 26.48 6.52 1.16
N VAL A 484 25.75 5.97 0.18
CA VAL A 484 24.31 6.12 0.08
C VAL A 484 23.58 5.17 1.05
N TRP A 485 23.88 3.86 1.03
CA TRP A 485 23.10 2.90 1.78
C TRP A 485 23.43 2.82 3.26
N VAL A 486 24.64 3.22 3.67
CA VAL A 486 25.04 3.18 5.09
C VAL A 486 24.15 4.04 5.99
N LEU A 487 23.60 5.11 5.44
CA LEU A 487 22.70 6.06 6.13
C LEU A 487 21.22 5.67 6.05
N HIS A 488 20.87 4.62 5.29
CA HIS A 488 19.49 4.25 5.01
C HIS A 488 19.18 2.81 5.46
N ASP A 489 18.59 2.64 6.63
CA ASP A 489 18.28 1.31 7.21
C ASP A 489 17.47 0.42 6.28
N ARG A 490 16.54 0.96 5.51
CA ARG A 490 15.72 0.15 4.60
C ARG A 490 16.52 -0.40 3.42
N ILE A 491 17.49 0.36 2.88
CA ILE A 491 18.41 -0.16 1.86
C ILE A 491 19.36 -1.17 2.51
N GLY A 492 19.83 -0.90 3.72
CA GLY A 492 20.59 -1.85 4.50
C GLY A 492 19.86 -3.19 4.68
N ARG A 493 18.54 -3.15 4.98
CA ARG A 493 17.72 -4.37 5.08
C ARG A 493 17.62 -5.13 3.76
N ILE A 494 17.58 -4.45 2.63
CA ILE A 494 17.66 -5.08 1.30
C ILE A 494 19.02 -5.75 1.10
N ILE A 495 20.12 -5.05 1.37
CA ILE A 495 21.46 -5.60 1.25
C ILE A 495 21.65 -6.80 2.19
N GLY A 496 21.24 -6.68 3.46
CA GLY A 496 21.28 -7.79 4.41
C GLY A 496 20.43 -8.99 4.00
N SER A 497 19.39 -8.80 3.17
CA SER A 497 18.55 -9.88 2.66
C SER A 497 19.23 -10.73 1.56
N PHE A 498 20.35 -10.26 1.00
CA PHE A 498 21.08 -10.99 -0.04
C PHE A 498 22.00 -12.08 0.49
N VAL A 499 22.08 -12.28 1.79
CA VAL A 499 22.86 -13.36 2.44
C VAL A 499 22.80 -14.69 1.67
N PRO A 500 21.61 -15.24 1.30
CA PRO A 500 21.57 -16.53 0.64
C PRO A 500 22.18 -16.54 -0.77
N LEU A 501 22.37 -15.37 -1.39
CA LEU A 501 22.98 -15.29 -2.73
C LEU A 501 24.49 -15.43 -2.69
N PHE A 502 25.13 -15.03 -1.59
CA PHE A 502 26.59 -15.03 -1.43
C PHE A 502 27.11 -16.23 -0.64
N ILE A 503 26.29 -16.90 0.16
CA ILE A 503 26.71 -18.09 0.91
C ILE A 503 27.29 -19.17 -0.04
N SER A 504 28.43 -19.75 0.33
CA SER A 504 29.14 -20.77 -0.43
C SER A 504 29.74 -20.29 -1.78
N ALA A 505 29.95 -18.99 -1.92
CA ALA A 505 30.63 -18.37 -3.07
C ALA A 505 31.92 -17.67 -2.59
N PRO A 506 32.96 -17.52 -3.44
CA PRO A 506 34.16 -16.75 -3.09
C PRO A 506 33.81 -15.31 -2.64
N GLU A 507 32.81 -14.71 -3.24
CA GLU A 507 32.32 -13.34 -2.95
C GLU A 507 31.74 -13.21 -1.55
N TRP A 508 31.47 -14.33 -0.86
CA TRP A 508 30.92 -14.32 0.50
C TRP A 508 31.80 -13.55 1.48
N THR A 509 33.10 -13.76 1.44
CA THR A 509 34.05 -13.06 2.32
C THR A 509 34.03 -11.56 2.08
N GLU A 510 34.01 -11.14 0.82
CA GLU A 510 33.90 -9.71 0.46
C GLU A 510 32.58 -9.10 0.87
N TYR A 511 31.48 -9.82 0.64
CA TYR A 511 30.15 -9.39 1.08
C TYR A 511 30.09 -9.24 2.61
N LEU A 512 30.62 -10.22 3.36
CA LEU A 512 30.68 -10.14 4.83
C LEU A 512 31.50 -8.94 5.29
N LYS A 513 32.62 -8.63 4.64
CA LYS A 513 33.44 -7.46 4.95
C LYS A 513 32.63 -6.17 4.78
N GLU A 514 31.92 -6.00 3.67
CA GLU A 514 31.09 -4.82 3.43
C GLU A 514 29.98 -4.63 4.48
N ILE A 515 29.34 -5.71 4.93
CA ILE A 515 28.24 -5.61 5.90
C ILE A 515 28.70 -5.56 7.36
N SER A 516 29.82 -6.22 7.73
CA SER A 516 30.33 -6.25 9.11
C SER A 516 30.81 -4.88 9.58
N ASP A 517 31.40 -4.11 8.67
CA ASP A 517 31.92 -2.77 8.95
C ASP A 517 30.83 -1.69 8.97
N SER A 518 29.60 -2.07 8.66
CA SER A 518 28.48 -1.14 8.60
C SER A 518 27.92 -0.81 9.99
N ARG A 519 27.66 0.48 10.24
CA ARG A 519 26.90 0.97 11.40
C ARG A 519 25.38 0.85 11.19
N ASN A 520 24.92 0.49 9.99
CA ASN A 520 23.53 0.38 9.63
C ASN A 520 22.85 -0.78 10.38
N HIS A 521 21.84 -0.48 11.18
CA HIS A 521 21.11 -1.47 11.98
C HIS A 521 20.27 -2.40 11.09
N GLY A 522 19.68 -1.86 10.03
CA GLY A 522 18.83 -2.61 9.13
C GLY A 522 19.55 -3.77 8.44
N ILE A 523 20.81 -3.55 8.03
CA ILE A 523 21.63 -4.58 7.39
C ILE A 523 21.92 -5.74 8.36
N ARG A 524 22.23 -5.40 9.62
CA ARG A 524 22.55 -6.41 10.66
C ARG A 524 21.34 -7.25 11.03
N ASP A 525 20.17 -6.66 11.11
CA ASP A 525 18.93 -7.37 11.45
C ASP A 525 18.52 -8.33 10.33
N ALA A 526 18.57 -7.88 9.08
CA ALA A 526 18.29 -8.73 7.94
C ALA A 526 19.32 -9.87 7.77
N TYR A 527 20.60 -9.57 7.95
CA TYR A 527 21.67 -10.57 7.98
C TYR A 527 21.42 -11.64 9.04
N LYS A 528 21.21 -11.23 10.30
CA LYS A 528 20.94 -12.16 11.41
C LYS A 528 19.69 -13.00 11.16
N PHE A 529 18.64 -12.40 10.58
CA PHE A 529 17.45 -13.14 10.22
C PHE A 529 17.75 -14.30 9.27
N HIS A 530 18.51 -14.07 8.19
CA HIS A 530 18.85 -15.10 7.21
C HIS A 530 19.78 -16.17 7.77
N ILE A 531 20.77 -15.79 8.58
CA ILE A 531 21.66 -16.75 9.24
C ILE A 531 20.87 -17.64 10.22
N ASN A 532 20.04 -17.04 11.06
CA ASN A 532 19.22 -17.80 12.00
C ASN A 532 18.21 -18.71 11.26
N LEU A 533 17.62 -18.27 10.17
CA LEU A 533 16.69 -19.09 9.38
C LEU A 533 17.39 -20.32 8.76
N SER A 534 18.68 -20.20 8.43
CA SER A 534 19.48 -21.31 7.85
C SER A 534 20.10 -22.25 8.88
N SER A 535 20.08 -21.91 10.19
CA SER A 535 20.77 -22.69 11.21
C SER A 535 19.93 -23.00 12.47
N ASN A 536 18.81 -22.32 12.71
CA ASN A 536 18.00 -22.50 13.91
C ASN A 536 16.65 -23.12 13.57
N ALA A 537 16.30 -24.26 14.19
CA ALA A 537 15.07 -25.00 13.96
C ALA A 537 13.82 -24.26 14.49
N GLU A 538 13.91 -23.45 15.56
CA GLU A 538 12.79 -22.69 16.09
C GLU A 538 12.40 -21.54 15.15
N VAL A 539 13.41 -20.82 14.63
CA VAL A 539 13.22 -19.75 13.64
C VAL A 539 12.60 -20.34 12.37
N PHE A 540 13.12 -21.48 11.89
CA PHE A 540 12.54 -22.20 10.77
C PHE A 540 11.07 -22.56 11.03
N SER A 541 10.76 -23.17 12.16
CA SER A 541 9.39 -23.58 12.53
C SER A 541 8.44 -22.37 12.57
N SER A 542 8.90 -21.23 13.07
CA SER A 542 8.13 -19.98 13.09
C SER A 542 7.87 -19.42 11.69
N MET A 543 8.78 -19.66 10.74
CA MET A 543 8.69 -19.20 9.35
C MET A 543 7.96 -20.18 8.43
N PHE A 544 7.94 -21.46 8.77
CA PHE A 544 7.38 -22.53 7.93
C PHE A 544 5.96 -22.24 7.43
N PRO A 545 4.98 -21.79 8.24
CA PRO A 545 3.64 -21.47 7.75
C PRO A 545 3.62 -20.36 6.70
N ALA A 546 4.49 -19.36 6.85
CA ALA A 546 4.57 -18.24 5.90
C ALA A 546 5.21 -18.64 4.57
N LEU A 547 6.21 -19.53 4.61
CA LEU A 547 6.93 -20.03 3.44
C LEU A 547 6.18 -21.16 2.72
N SER A 548 5.35 -21.94 3.42
CA SER A 548 4.57 -23.04 2.84
C SER A 548 3.22 -22.60 2.23
N ASN A 549 2.88 -21.30 2.32
CA ASN A 549 1.63 -20.76 1.79
C ASN A 549 1.89 -19.83 0.58
N PRO A 550 1.96 -20.36 -0.65
CA PRO A 550 2.18 -19.57 -1.85
C PRO A 550 0.97 -18.69 -2.17
N ASN A 551 1.22 -17.51 -2.72
CA ASN A 551 0.18 -16.61 -3.21
C ASN A 551 -0.18 -16.94 -4.66
N LYS A 552 -1.33 -17.56 -4.90
CA LYS A 552 -1.80 -17.97 -6.23
C LYS A 552 -2.02 -16.82 -7.21
N SER A 553 -2.08 -15.57 -6.73
CA SER A 553 -2.22 -14.40 -7.61
C SER A 553 -0.92 -13.93 -8.26
N ARG A 554 0.24 -14.50 -7.86
CA ARG A 554 1.56 -14.17 -8.39
C ARG A 554 2.08 -15.28 -9.30
N GLY A 555 2.73 -14.91 -10.40
CA GLY A 555 3.29 -15.88 -11.35
C GLY A 555 4.32 -16.82 -10.72
N THR A 556 5.16 -16.29 -9.80
CA THR A 556 6.14 -17.07 -9.02
C THR A 556 5.56 -17.73 -7.78
N GLY A 557 4.33 -17.40 -7.40
CA GLY A 557 3.71 -17.89 -6.17
C GLY A 557 4.22 -17.24 -4.87
N ILE A 558 5.33 -16.53 -4.89
CA ILE A 558 5.96 -15.87 -3.72
C ILE A 558 6.52 -14.50 -4.10
N THR A 559 6.74 -13.65 -3.09
CA THR A 559 7.50 -12.40 -3.26
C THR A 559 9.00 -12.71 -3.37
N HIS A 560 9.79 -11.78 -3.90
CA HIS A 560 11.23 -11.96 -3.98
C HIS A 560 11.88 -12.03 -2.59
N ALA A 561 11.41 -11.23 -1.63
CA ALA A 561 11.86 -11.30 -0.24
C ALA A 561 11.61 -12.70 0.38
N LYS A 562 10.42 -13.26 0.16
CA LYS A 562 10.14 -14.65 0.60
C LYS A 562 10.98 -15.69 -0.15
N PHE A 563 11.29 -15.45 -1.43
CA PHE A 563 12.16 -16.33 -2.18
C PHE A 563 13.57 -16.37 -1.55
N LEU A 564 14.14 -15.22 -1.20
CA LEU A 564 15.43 -15.15 -0.49
C LEU A 564 15.36 -15.88 0.87
N ALA A 565 14.28 -15.65 1.63
CA ALA A 565 14.07 -16.40 2.88
C ALA A 565 13.89 -17.91 2.65
N LEU A 566 13.22 -18.32 1.58
CA LEU A 566 13.08 -19.73 1.20
C LEU A 566 14.43 -20.37 0.90
N LEU A 567 15.34 -19.68 0.20
CA LEU A 567 16.70 -20.18 -0.04
C LEU A 567 17.46 -20.43 1.27
N SER A 568 17.35 -19.53 2.26
CA SER A 568 17.94 -19.73 3.59
C SER A 568 17.31 -20.92 4.32
N ALA A 569 15.97 -21.01 4.31
CA ALA A 569 15.24 -22.09 4.97
C ALA A 569 15.57 -23.49 4.39
N LEU A 570 15.71 -23.58 3.06
CA LEU A 570 16.03 -24.86 2.39
C LEU A 570 17.45 -25.36 2.67
N ARG A 571 18.31 -24.55 3.26
CA ARG A 571 19.67 -24.91 3.67
C ARG A 571 19.77 -25.28 5.16
N ASN A 572 18.69 -25.22 5.91
CA ASN A 572 18.72 -25.54 7.32
C ASN A 572 18.87 -27.05 7.54
N SER A 573 20.06 -27.47 7.96
CA SER A 573 20.37 -28.86 8.26
C SER A 573 19.82 -29.36 9.58
N ASN A 574 19.32 -28.48 10.44
CA ASN A 574 18.82 -28.81 11.78
C ASN A 574 17.31 -29.10 11.80
N VAL A 575 16.71 -29.28 10.63
CA VAL A 575 15.27 -29.60 10.50
C VAL A 575 15.06 -30.89 9.69
N PRO A 576 13.95 -31.61 9.92
CA PRO A 576 13.67 -32.86 9.22
C PRO A 576 13.60 -32.68 7.70
N PRO A 577 14.22 -33.56 6.89
CA PRO A 577 14.18 -33.50 5.42
C PRO A 577 12.76 -33.39 4.85
N ALA A 578 11.79 -34.08 5.47
CA ALA A 578 10.38 -34.03 5.05
C ALA A 578 9.77 -32.60 5.07
N GLN A 579 10.20 -31.73 5.99
CA GLN A 579 9.76 -30.33 6.02
C GLN A 579 10.41 -29.52 4.89
N ILE A 580 11.67 -29.77 4.58
CA ILE A 580 12.36 -29.18 3.44
C ILE A 580 11.67 -29.57 2.12
N ASP A 581 11.33 -30.83 1.95
CA ASP A 581 10.63 -31.33 0.76
C ASP A 581 9.22 -30.77 0.64
N THR A 582 8.55 -30.58 1.76
CA THR A 582 7.26 -29.86 1.81
C THR A 582 7.41 -28.42 1.34
N LEU A 583 8.42 -27.68 1.77
CA LEU A 583 8.67 -26.32 1.29
C LEU A 583 8.95 -26.29 -0.22
N ARG A 584 9.76 -27.24 -0.73
CA ARG A 584 10.03 -27.35 -2.18
C ARG A 584 8.76 -27.55 -2.98
N SER A 585 7.94 -28.53 -2.60
CA SER A 585 6.71 -28.90 -3.32
C SER A 585 5.66 -27.80 -3.27
N LYS A 586 5.47 -27.15 -2.12
CA LYS A 586 4.53 -26.02 -1.96
C LYS A 586 4.91 -24.81 -2.82
N ASN A 587 6.19 -24.60 -3.09
CA ASN A 587 6.70 -23.48 -3.89
C ASN A 587 7.02 -23.89 -5.35
N ALA A 588 6.40 -24.93 -5.89
CA ALA A 588 6.64 -25.43 -7.26
C ALA A 588 6.51 -24.31 -8.33
N ALA A 589 5.63 -23.31 -8.13
CA ALA A 589 5.49 -22.19 -9.04
C ALA A 589 6.76 -21.31 -9.12
N ALA A 590 7.50 -21.16 -8.02
CA ALA A 590 8.75 -20.41 -8.01
C ALA A 590 9.84 -21.11 -8.86
N TRP A 591 9.86 -22.41 -8.86
CA TRP A 591 10.84 -23.18 -9.61
C TRP A 591 10.63 -23.18 -11.12
N ARG A 592 9.49 -22.67 -11.62
CA ARG A 592 9.29 -22.41 -13.06
C ARG A 592 10.09 -21.20 -13.55
N ASP A 593 10.43 -20.28 -12.65
CA ASP A 593 11.28 -19.13 -12.98
C ASP A 593 12.72 -19.57 -13.15
N ILE A 594 13.33 -19.26 -14.31
CA ILE A 594 14.67 -19.70 -14.66
C ILE A 594 15.77 -19.08 -13.77
N TYR A 595 15.56 -17.83 -13.32
CA TYR A 595 16.53 -17.14 -12.46
C TYR A 595 16.48 -17.69 -11.04
N TYR A 596 15.29 -17.93 -10.50
CA TYR A 596 15.12 -18.55 -9.19
C TYR A 596 15.69 -19.98 -9.16
N ARG A 597 15.45 -20.75 -10.21
CA ARG A 597 16.00 -22.10 -10.36
C ARG A 597 17.53 -22.07 -10.47
N ARG A 598 18.11 -21.08 -11.21
CA ARG A 598 19.57 -20.89 -11.30
C ARG A 598 20.17 -20.59 -9.93
N GLN A 599 19.57 -19.68 -9.16
CA GLN A 599 20.03 -19.34 -7.81
C GLN A 599 19.96 -20.54 -6.86
N ALA A 600 18.88 -21.32 -6.86
CA ALA A 600 18.75 -22.52 -6.05
C ALA A 600 19.83 -23.56 -6.40
N ARG A 601 20.06 -23.81 -7.69
CA ARG A 601 21.11 -24.75 -8.15
C ARG A 601 22.51 -24.34 -7.72
N ARG A 602 22.84 -23.04 -7.76
CA ARG A 602 24.13 -22.52 -7.28
C ARG A 602 24.36 -22.79 -5.79
N LEU A 603 23.31 -22.94 -5.02
CA LEU A 603 23.35 -23.27 -3.60
C LEU A 603 23.27 -24.79 -3.32
N GLY A 604 23.37 -25.64 -4.35
CA GLY A 604 23.21 -27.09 -4.19
C GLY A 604 21.79 -27.53 -3.85
N ILE A 605 20.78 -26.64 -3.99
CA ILE A 605 19.38 -26.96 -3.72
C ILE A 605 18.81 -27.66 -4.95
N SER A 606 18.47 -28.94 -4.80
CA SER A 606 17.77 -29.71 -5.83
C SER A 606 16.34 -29.18 -5.97
N VAL A 607 15.97 -28.74 -7.15
CA VAL A 607 14.62 -28.34 -7.51
C VAL A 607 14.21 -29.07 -8.77
N ALA A 608 13.08 -29.76 -8.70
CA ALA A 608 12.53 -30.42 -9.88
C ALA A 608 12.15 -29.35 -10.93
N PRO A 609 12.23 -29.69 -12.23
CA PRO A 609 11.95 -28.77 -13.32
C PRO A 609 10.49 -28.27 -13.36
#